data_dc20a9db7c2a117ed2100421efaf97a5
#
_entry.id   dc20a9db7c2a117ed2100421efaf97a5
#
_cell.length_a   1.000
_cell.length_b   1.000
_cell.length_c   1.000
_cell.angle_alpha   90.00
_cell.angle_beta   90.00
_cell.angle_gamma   90.00
#
_symmetry.space_group_name_H-M   'P 1'
#
loop_
_entity.id
_entity.type
_entity.pdbx_description
1 polymer ?
#
loop_
_entity_poly.entity_id
_entity_poly.type
_entity_poly.pdbx_seq_one_letter_code
_entity_poly.pdbx_strand_id
1 'polypeptide(L)'
;YYSDDLGNHLTENIVSESEKKVRGRKPNYHTGLYSMHERNRIVFGAPGTGKSYQLKIDCEKELNGTVGDYERVTFYPDYSYSKFVGTYKPVTDSNGTIKYTFVPGPFMRLYVQAIKSGWTETPQPFLLIIEEINRAKVAAVFGDIFQLLDRDDDGVSEYDIHASEDVKNYLAGALD
;
A
#
# COMPACT_ATOMS: atom_id res chain seq x y z
N TYR A 1 11.64 -7.49 -25.33
CA TYR A 1 11.48 -8.88 -24.90
C TYR A 1 11.67 -8.95 -23.38
N TYR A 2 10.72 -8.53 -22.62
CA TYR A 2 10.47 -8.90 -21.22
C TYR A 2 9.16 -8.21 -20.85
N SER A 3 8.06 -8.75 -21.25
CA SER A 3 6.73 -8.42 -20.77
C SER A 3 6.16 -9.70 -20.21
N ASP A 4 5.56 -9.67 -19.12
CA ASP A 4 4.57 -10.55 -18.50
C ASP A 4 4.83 -11.01 -17.06
N ASP A 5 5.96 -10.63 -16.40
CA ASP A 5 6.27 -11.23 -15.10
C ASP A 5 6.35 -10.26 -13.89
N LEU A 6 6.27 -8.96 -14.08
CA LEU A 6 6.68 -7.99 -13.05
C LEU A 6 5.65 -7.77 -11.93
N GLY A 7 4.36 -7.88 -12.22
CA GLY A 7 3.32 -7.96 -11.16
C GLY A 7 3.40 -9.27 -10.37
N ASN A 8 4.01 -10.30 -10.96
CA ASN A 8 4.21 -11.60 -10.34
C ASN A 8 5.38 -11.62 -9.37
N HIS A 9 6.48 -10.93 -9.67
CA HIS A 9 7.71 -11.05 -8.88
C HIS A 9 7.59 -10.49 -7.46
N LEU A 10 6.76 -9.47 -7.22
CA LEU A 10 6.48 -9.03 -5.84
C LEU A 10 5.67 -10.06 -5.06
N THR A 11 4.70 -10.70 -5.68
CA THR A 11 3.93 -11.77 -5.05
C THR A 11 4.71 -13.10 -5.03
N GLU A 12 5.45 -13.44 -6.06
CA GLU A 12 6.21 -14.70 -6.14
C GLU A 12 7.46 -14.71 -5.27
N ASN A 13 8.14 -13.58 -5.09
CA ASN A 13 9.30 -13.49 -4.19
C ASN A 13 8.94 -13.23 -2.73
N ILE A 14 7.70 -12.87 -2.42
CA ILE A 14 7.20 -12.66 -1.06
C ILE A 14 6.61 -13.96 -0.49
N VAL A 15 6.08 -14.83 -1.34
CA VAL A 15 5.40 -16.06 -0.94
C VAL A 15 6.37 -17.23 -0.96
N SER A 16 6.57 -17.92 0.16
CA SER A 16 7.43 -19.11 0.27
C SER A 16 6.86 -20.29 -0.51
N GLU A 17 7.71 -21.28 -0.84
CA GLU A 17 7.27 -22.49 -1.59
C GLU A 17 6.14 -23.30 -0.90
N SER A 18 6.01 -23.20 0.41
CA SER A 18 4.90 -23.80 1.16
C SER A 18 3.56 -23.11 0.93
N GLU A 19 3.57 -21.85 0.54
CA GLU A 19 2.38 -21.00 0.31
C GLU A 19 1.88 -21.06 -1.13
N LYS A 20 2.68 -21.56 -2.06
CA LYS A 20 2.29 -21.79 -3.47
C LYS A 20 1.06 -22.70 -3.63
N LYS A 21 0.68 -23.43 -2.57
CA LYS A 21 -0.45 -24.38 -2.60
C LYS A 21 -1.82 -23.73 -2.45
N VAL A 22 -1.91 -22.50 -1.93
CA VAL A 22 -3.20 -21.87 -1.61
C VAL A 22 -3.63 -20.82 -2.65
N ARG A 23 -2.71 -20.23 -3.42
CA ARG A 23 -3.03 -19.03 -4.21
C ARG A 23 -2.37 -18.97 -5.58
N GLY A 24 -2.59 -19.96 -6.42
CA GLY A 24 -2.15 -19.95 -7.84
C GLY A 24 -2.83 -18.89 -8.73
N ARG A 25 -3.54 -17.90 -8.15
CA ARG A 25 -4.23 -16.85 -8.89
C ARG A 25 -3.60 -15.50 -8.60
N LYS A 26 -3.13 -14.82 -9.65
CA LYS A 26 -2.68 -13.42 -9.56
C LYS A 26 -3.83 -12.52 -9.11
N PRO A 27 -3.60 -11.54 -8.20
CA PRO A 27 -4.62 -10.57 -7.86
C PRO A 27 -4.97 -9.72 -9.08
N ASN A 28 -6.25 -9.44 -9.27
CA ASN A 28 -6.70 -8.48 -10.27
C ASN A 28 -6.71 -7.08 -9.66
N TYR A 29 -5.95 -6.17 -10.22
CA TYR A 29 -5.86 -4.78 -9.75
C TYR A 29 -6.78 -3.81 -10.51
N HIS A 30 -7.53 -4.31 -11.48
CA HIS A 30 -8.49 -3.51 -12.23
C HIS A 30 -9.86 -3.56 -11.57
N THR A 31 -10.27 -2.46 -10.95
CA THR A 31 -11.59 -2.35 -10.31
C THR A 31 -12.73 -2.20 -11.31
N GLY A 32 -12.44 -1.89 -12.57
CA GLY A 32 -13.45 -1.55 -13.58
C GLY A 32 -14.14 -0.19 -13.34
N LEU A 33 -13.76 0.52 -12.30
CA LEU A 33 -14.31 1.83 -11.96
C LEU A 33 -13.60 2.93 -12.74
N TYR A 34 -14.37 3.89 -13.22
CA TYR A 34 -13.81 5.09 -13.83
C TYR A 34 -13.39 6.06 -12.73
N SER A 35 -12.14 6.46 -12.75
CA SER A 35 -11.62 7.54 -11.92
C SER A 35 -11.39 8.80 -12.77
N MET A 36 -11.73 9.96 -12.23
CA MET A 36 -11.39 11.25 -12.84
C MET A 36 -9.94 11.68 -12.57
N HIS A 37 -9.22 10.92 -11.78
CA HIS A 37 -7.89 11.26 -11.31
C HIS A 37 -6.88 10.19 -11.68
N GLU A 38 -5.65 10.62 -11.88
CA GLU A 38 -4.52 9.72 -12.03
C GLU A 38 -4.27 8.93 -10.74
N ARG A 39 -3.69 7.73 -10.87
CA ARG A 39 -3.39 6.85 -9.73
C ARG A 39 -2.47 7.52 -8.71
N ASN A 40 -1.46 8.25 -9.20
CA ASN A 40 -0.55 9.04 -8.38
C ASN A 40 -0.84 10.52 -8.63
N ARG A 41 -1.30 11.22 -7.60
CA ARG A 41 -1.67 12.64 -7.70
C ARG A 41 -1.02 13.46 -6.60
N ILE A 42 -0.41 14.55 -6.96
CA ILE A 42 0.13 15.54 -6.03
C ILE A 42 -0.70 16.81 -6.11
N VAL A 43 -1.22 17.24 -4.96
CA VAL A 43 -1.96 18.52 -4.85
C VAL A 43 -1.09 19.52 -4.09
N PHE A 44 -0.77 20.63 -4.73
CA PHE A 44 0.05 21.68 -4.13
C PHE A 44 -0.65 23.03 -4.19
N GLY A 45 -0.20 23.98 -3.37
CA GLY A 45 -0.76 25.34 -3.30
C GLY A 45 -0.54 25.98 -1.93
N ALA A 46 -0.88 27.25 -1.82
CA ALA A 46 -0.72 28.03 -0.59
C ALA A 46 -1.47 27.42 0.61
N PRO A 47 -1.02 27.66 1.85
CA PRO A 47 -1.78 27.30 3.04
C PRO A 47 -3.20 27.91 3.01
N GLY A 48 -4.19 27.20 3.53
CA GLY A 48 -5.56 27.69 3.64
C GLY A 48 -6.38 27.66 2.33
N THR A 49 -5.86 27.15 1.22
CA THR A 49 -6.58 27.09 -0.08
C THR A 49 -7.56 25.91 -0.20
N GLY A 50 -7.87 25.21 0.90
CA GLY A 50 -8.85 24.12 0.91
C GLY A 50 -8.36 22.78 0.34
N LYS A 51 -7.06 22.59 0.15
CA LYS A 51 -6.50 21.33 -0.41
C LYS A 51 -6.96 20.07 0.31
N SER A 52 -6.83 20.05 1.64
CA SER A 52 -7.24 18.90 2.45
C SER A 52 -8.73 18.61 2.39
N TYR A 53 -9.55 19.67 2.29
CA TYR A 53 -10.99 19.55 2.09
C TYR A 53 -11.30 18.96 0.71
N GLN A 54 -10.63 19.46 -0.35
CA GLN A 54 -10.81 18.95 -1.69
C GLN A 54 -10.39 17.48 -1.80
N LEU A 55 -9.25 17.10 -1.21
CA LEU A 55 -8.81 15.69 -1.18
C LEU A 55 -9.84 14.77 -0.49
N LYS A 56 -10.49 15.27 0.57
CA LYS A 56 -11.56 14.51 1.22
C LYS A 56 -12.75 14.30 0.29
N ILE A 57 -13.22 15.36 -0.38
CA ILE A 57 -14.34 15.26 -1.33
C ILE A 57 -13.97 14.33 -2.50
N ASP A 58 -12.78 14.45 -3.04
CA ASP A 58 -12.32 13.61 -4.14
C ASP A 58 -12.29 12.14 -3.70
N CYS A 59 -11.76 11.85 -2.51
CA CYS A 59 -11.75 10.51 -1.94
C CYS A 59 -13.18 9.94 -1.75
N GLU A 60 -14.09 10.73 -1.19
CA GLU A 60 -15.50 10.32 -1.00
C GLU A 60 -16.19 10.03 -2.35
N LYS A 61 -15.85 10.76 -3.40
CA LYS A 61 -16.38 10.52 -4.76
C LYS A 61 -15.81 9.24 -5.38
N GLU A 62 -14.49 9.03 -5.27
CA GLU A 62 -13.83 7.85 -5.82
C GLU A 62 -14.30 6.54 -5.12
N LEU A 63 -14.64 6.62 -3.84
CA LEU A 63 -15.14 5.47 -3.07
C LEU A 63 -16.67 5.32 -3.10
N ASN A 64 -17.40 6.27 -3.69
CA ASN A 64 -18.85 6.26 -3.70
C ASN A 64 -19.41 5.05 -4.44
N GLY A 65 -20.29 4.30 -3.77
CA GLY A 65 -20.86 3.06 -4.31
C GLY A 65 -19.93 1.86 -4.28
N THR A 66 -18.77 1.95 -3.63
CA THR A 66 -17.81 0.86 -3.44
C THR A 66 -17.78 0.41 -1.97
N VAL A 67 -17.13 -0.72 -1.71
CA VAL A 67 -16.75 -1.17 -0.35
C VAL A 67 -15.25 -1.00 -0.13
N GLY A 68 -14.59 -0.19 -0.94
CA GLY A 68 -13.21 0.20 -0.77
C GLY A 68 -12.99 1.07 0.47
N ASP A 69 -11.74 1.35 0.78
CA ASP A 69 -11.38 2.08 1.99
C ASP A 69 -10.20 3.03 1.73
N TYR A 70 -9.91 3.89 2.68
CA TYR A 70 -8.77 4.78 2.60
C TYR A 70 -8.06 4.94 3.94
N GLU A 71 -6.76 5.21 3.86
CA GLU A 71 -5.98 5.66 5.00
C GLU A 71 -5.51 7.09 4.79
N ARG A 72 -5.52 7.88 5.84
CA ARG A 72 -5.05 9.26 5.82
C ARG A 72 -3.95 9.45 6.83
N VAL A 73 -2.80 9.92 6.37
CA VAL A 73 -1.63 10.13 7.20
C VAL A 73 -1.09 11.54 7.01
N THR A 74 -0.55 12.12 8.07
CA THR A 74 0.12 13.41 8.02
C THR A 74 1.60 13.22 8.29
N PHE A 75 2.44 13.66 7.36
CA PHE A 75 3.88 13.60 7.54
C PHE A 75 4.36 14.74 8.44
N TYR A 76 5.39 14.46 9.23
CA TYR A 76 6.08 15.39 10.11
C TYR A 76 7.60 15.08 10.10
N PRO A 77 8.48 15.96 10.61
CA PRO A 77 9.93 15.81 10.41
C PRO A 77 10.53 14.45 10.75
N ASP A 78 10.04 13.80 11.82
CA ASP A 78 10.50 12.49 12.29
C ASP A 78 9.62 11.33 11.81
N TYR A 79 8.81 11.55 10.76
CA TYR A 79 8.06 10.46 10.15
C TYR A 79 9.03 9.55 9.38
N SER A 80 8.92 8.24 9.56
CA SER A 80 9.92 7.28 9.08
C SER A 80 9.30 6.13 8.29
N TYR A 81 10.14 5.40 7.55
CA TYR A 81 9.77 4.17 6.88
C TYR A 81 9.07 3.17 7.81
N SER A 82 9.60 2.99 9.03
CA SER A 82 9.01 2.08 10.02
C SER A 82 7.60 2.51 10.49
N LYS A 83 7.28 3.81 10.44
CA LYS A 83 5.93 4.30 10.72
C LYS A 83 5.01 4.18 9.52
N PHE A 84 5.56 4.26 8.32
CA PHE A 84 4.81 4.22 7.06
C PHE A 84 4.52 2.79 6.60
N VAL A 85 5.53 1.96 6.59
CA VAL A 85 5.46 0.56 6.15
C VAL A 85 5.15 -0.38 7.31
N GLY A 86 5.90 -0.26 8.39
CA GLY A 86 5.75 -1.09 9.58
C GLY A 86 7.08 -1.51 10.18
N THR A 87 7.03 -2.08 11.36
CA THR A 87 8.21 -2.57 12.07
C THR A 87 7.81 -3.55 13.17
N TYR A 88 8.73 -4.39 13.62
CA TYR A 88 8.55 -5.21 14.80
C TYR A 88 8.51 -4.35 16.07
N LYS A 89 7.52 -4.61 16.91
CA LYS A 89 7.36 -3.98 18.22
C LYS A 89 7.08 -5.03 19.28
N PRO A 90 7.52 -4.82 20.51
CA PRO A 90 7.06 -5.62 21.64
C PRO A 90 5.58 -5.35 21.88
N VAL A 91 4.78 -6.39 21.91
CA VAL A 91 3.35 -6.33 22.22
C VAL A 91 3.08 -7.33 23.35
N THR A 92 2.34 -6.90 24.35
CA THR A 92 1.93 -7.78 25.46
C THR A 92 0.65 -8.49 25.05
N ASP A 93 0.66 -9.82 25.08
CA ASP A 93 -0.53 -10.63 24.81
C ASP A 93 -1.48 -10.62 26.03
N SER A 94 -2.66 -11.24 25.87
CA SER A 94 -3.69 -11.34 26.92
C SER A 94 -3.21 -12.05 28.20
N ASN A 95 -2.12 -12.80 28.11
CA ASN A 95 -1.54 -13.55 29.24
C ASN A 95 -0.38 -12.80 29.92
N GLY A 96 -0.10 -11.54 29.50
CA GLY A 96 0.99 -10.75 30.03
C GLY A 96 2.36 -11.10 29.42
N THR A 97 2.43 -11.97 28.42
CA THR A 97 3.69 -12.35 27.75
C THR A 97 4.05 -11.34 26.69
N ILE A 98 5.30 -10.89 26.69
CA ILE A 98 5.82 -9.97 25.65
C ILE A 98 6.22 -10.79 24.43
N LYS A 99 5.63 -10.46 23.29
CA LYS A 99 5.97 -10.99 21.96
C LYS A 99 6.37 -9.87 21.03
N TYR A 100 7.35 -10.12 20.18
CA TYR A 100 7.67 -9.20 19.11
C TYR A 100 6.77 -9.52 17.90
N THR A 101 5.98 -8.54 17.48
CA THR A 101 5.04 -8.68 16.37
C THR A 101 5.27 -7.57 15.36
N PHE A 102 5.19 -7.88 14.08
CA PHE A 102 5.21 -6.86 13.04
C PHE A 102 3.92 -6.03 13.13
N VAL A 103 4.07 -4.72 13.34
CA VAL A 103 2.96 -3.78 13.38
C VAL A 103 2.97 -3.02 12.06
N PRO A 104 2.00 -3.28 11.16
CA PRO A 104 1.95 -2.64 9.85
C PRO A 104 1.65 -1.15 9.97
N GLY A 105 2.32 -0.35 9.16
CA GLY A 105 2.00 1.05 8.95
C GLY A 105 0.82 1.23 7.98
N PRO A 106 0.39 2.48 7.75
CA PRO A 106 -0.77 2.77 6.91
C PRO A 106 -0.62 2.27 5.48
N PHE A 107 0.54 2.43 4.87
CA PHE A 107 0.81 1.88 3.54
C PHE A 107 0.59 0.37 3.50
N MET A 108 1.18 -0.37 4.43
CA MET A 108 1.10 -1.83 4.44
C MET A 108 -0.31 -2.35 4.72
N ARG A 109 -1.08 -1.66 5.58
CA ARG A 109 -2.47 -2.03 5.83
C ARG A 109 -3.31 -1.94 4.57
N LEU A 110 -3.25 -0.80 3.86
CA LEU A 110 -3.97 -0.63 2.59
C LEU A 110 -3.47 -1.59 1.51
N TYR A 111 -2.17 -1.81 1.43
CA TYR A 111 -1.59 -2.72 0.46
C TYR A 111 -2.13 -4.14 0.60
N VAL A 112 -2.18 -4.66 1.84
CA VAL A 112 -2.77 -5.99 2.11
C VAL A 112 -4.26 -6.04 1.75
N GLN A 113 -5.01 -4.99 2.07
CA GLN A 113 -6.44 -4.92 1.72
C GLN A 113 -6.65 -4.90 0.21
N ALA A 114 -5.83 -4.14 -0.52
CA ALA A 114 -5.89 -4.06 -1.98
C ALA A 114 -5.59 -5.41 -2.63
N ILE A 115 -4.56 -6.12 -2.17
CA ILE A 115 -4.24 -7.48 -2.65
C ILE A 115 -5.40 -8.44 -2.37
N LYS A 116 -5.91 -8.47 -1.14
CA LYS A 116 -7.05 -9.34 -0.79
C LYS A 116 -8.27 -9.07 -1.65
N SER A 117 -8.55 -7.80 -1.89
CA SER A 117 -9.62 -7.38 -2.78
C SER A 117 -9.38 -7.84 -4.22
N GLY A 118 -8.12 -7.78 -4.70
CA GLY A 118 -7.74 -8.24 -6.04
C GLY A 118 -7.98 -9.73 -6.29
N TRP A 119 -8.12 -10.55 -5.26
CA TRP A 119 -8.49 -11.97 -5.38
C TRP A 119 -10.00 -12.21 -5.42
N THR A 120 -10.80 -11.18 -5.19
CA THR A 120 -12.26 -11.28 -5.31
C THR A 120 -12.71 -11.13 -6.78
N GLU A 121 -13.97 -11.45 -7.06
CA GLU A 121 -14.56 -11.24 -8.39
C GLU A 121 -14.75 -9.76 -8.72
N THR A 122 -14.85 -8.92 -7.68
CA THR A 122 -15.10 -7.48 -7.81
C THR A 122 -14.06 -6.70 -7.00
N PRO A 123 -12.84 -6.51 -7.53
CA PRO A 123 -11.80 -5.74 -6.84
C PRO A 123 -12.27 -4.33 -6.49
N GLN A 124 -11.91 -3.86 -5.31
CA GLN A 124 -12.33 -2.57 -4.78
C GLN A 124 -11.17 -1.56 -4.79
N PRO A 125 -11.44 -0.26 -4.87
CA PRO A 125 -10.43 0.77 -4.79
C PRO A 125 -9.97 1.01 -3.35
N PHE A 126 -8.69 1.29 -3.18
CA PHE A 126 -8.09 1.71 -1.92
C PHE A 126 -7.24 2.96 -2.14
N LEU A 127 -7.38 3.94 -1.26
CA LEU A 127 -6.70 5.22 -1.39
C LEU A 127 -5.81 5.52 -0.19
N LEU A 128 -4.60 5.99 -0.44
CA LEU A 128 -3.70 6.52 0.57
C LEU A 128 -3.56 8.03 0.39
N ILE A 129 -4.04 8.79 1.37
CA ILE A 129 -3.93 10.24 1.41
C ILE A 129 -2.77 10.61 2.31
N ILE A 130 -1.77 11.28 1.76
CA ILE A 130 -0.61 11.77 2.48
C ILE A 130 -0.68 13.29 2.54
N GLU A 131 -0.84 13.82 3.74
CA GLU A 131 -0.79 15.26 3.97
C GLU A 131 0.60 15.70 4.43
N GLU A 132 0.92 16.95 4.13
CA GLU A 132 2.19 17.58 4.54
C GLU A 132 3.42 16.77 4.10
N ILE A 133 3.36 16.16 2.91
CA ILE A 133 4.40 15.26 2.39
C ILE A 133 5.80 15.90 2.42
N ASN A 134 5.88 17.21 2.23
CA ASN A 134 7.12 18.00 2.24
C ASN A 134 7.71 18.18 3.64
N ARG A 135 7.00 17.85 4.72
CA ARG A 135 7.51 18.03 6.10
C ARG A 135 8.44 16.90 6.54
N ALA A 136 8.38 15.75 5.89
CA ALA A 136 9.28 14.64 6.15
C ALA A 136 10.37 14.53 5.09
N LYS A 137 11.37 13.71 5.36
CA LYS A 137 12.36 13.28 4.36
C LYS A 137 11.73 12.21 3.46
N VAL A 138 10.99 12.62 2.44
CA VAL A 138 10.14 11.75 1.61
C VAL A 138 10.86 10.51 1.11
N ALA A 139 12.07 10.67 0.55
CA ALA A 139 12.87 9.56 0.07
C ALA A 139 13.19 8.52 1.18
N ALA A 140 13.41 8.98 2.42
CA ALA A 140 13.66 8.07 3.54
C ALA A 140 12.39 7.41 4.07
N VAL A 141 11.23 8.06 3.94
CA VAL A 141 9.94 7.49 4.36
C VAL A 141 9.49 6.41 3.38
N PHE A 142 9.61 6.66 2.09
CA PHE A 142 9.20 5.70 1.07
C PHE A 142 10.25 4.60 0.86
N GLY A 143 11.54 4.92 0.97
CA GLY A 143 12.60 3.97 0.63
C GLY A 143 12.41 3.43 -0.79
N ASP A 144 12.60 2.13 -0.95
CA ASP A 144 12.47 1.45 -2.25
C ASP A 144 11.03 1.43 -2.80
N ILE A 145 10.02 1.61 -1.92
CA ILE A 145 8.60 1.69 -2.35
C ILE A 145 8.38 2.82 -3.35
N PHE A 146 9.22 3.86 -3.33
CA PHE A 146 9.11 4.96 -4.27
C PHE A 146 9.20 4.48 -5.73
N GLN A 147 10.00 3.45 -6.00
CA GLN A 147 10.14 2.87 -7.33
C GLN A 147 8.87 2.16 -7.82
N LEU A 148 8.02 1.70 -6.91
CA LEU A 148 6.74 1.06 -7.26
C LEU A 148 5.69 2.06 -7.78
N LEU A 149 5.94 3.36 -7.67
CA LEU A 149 5.04 4.39 -8.20
C LEU A 149 5.21 4.60 -9.70
N ASP A 150 6.36 4.20 -10.26
CA ASP A 150 6.58 4.20 -11.70
C ASP A 150 5.83 2.99 -12.29
N ARG A 151 4.92 3.27 -13.23
CA ARG A 151 3.99 2.28 -13.76
C ARG A 151 3.96 2.33 -15.27
N ASP A 152 3.83 1.15 -15.86
CA ASP A 152 3.56 0.97 -17.27
C ASP A 152 2.12 1.37 -17.67
N ASP A 153 1.80 1.23 -18.94
CA ASP A 153 0.48 1.55 -19.51
C ASP A 153 -0.63 0.66 -18.93
N ASP A 154 -0.31 -0.55 -18.44
CA ASP A 154 -1.24 -1.45 -17.76
C ASP A 154 -1.39 -1.11 -16.27
N GLY A 155 -0.62 -0.14 -15.78
CA GLY A 155 -0.65 0.32 -14.40
C GLY A 155 0.07 -0.61 -13.43
N VAL A 156 0.92 -1.48 -13.93
CA VAL A 156 1.83 -2.33 -13.15
C VAL A 156 3.14 -1.59 -12.89
N SER A 157 3.78 -1.82 -11.75
CA SER A 157 5.08 -1.19 -11.46
C SER A 157 6.15 -1.69 -12.43
N GLU A 158 6.93 -0.77 -13.01
CA GLU A 158 8.01 -1.12 -13.93
C GLU A 158 9.19 -1.79 -13.24
N TYR A 159 9.36 -1.55 -11.93
CA TYR A 159 10.52 -1.99 -11.18
C TYR A 159 10.12 -2.88 -10.01
N ASP A 160 10.90 -3.94 -9.81
CA ASP A 160 10.83 -4.77 -8.62
C ASP A 160 11.61 -4.14 -7.48
N ILE A 161 11.14 -4.34 -6.25
CA ILE A 161 11.87 -3.97 -5.05
C ILE A 161 12.20 -5.19 -4.19
N HIS A 162 13.30 -5.12 -3.47
CA HIS A 162 13.64 -6.13 -2.47
C HIS A 162 12.94 -5.82 -1.14
N ALA A 163 11.85 -6.54 -0.86
CA ALA A 163 11.23 -6.46 0.45
C ALA A 163 12.14 -7.11 1.51
N SER A 164 12.22 -6.49 2.70
CA SER A 164 12.90 -7.10 3.85
C SER A 164 12.24 -8.40 4.26
N GLU A 165 12.97 -9.30 4.91
CA GLU A 165 12.42 -10.56 5.45
C GLU A 165 11.24 -10.31 6.40
N ASP A 166 11.29 -9.24 7.19
CA ASP A 166 10.21 -8.85 8.08
C ASP A 166 8.91 -8.56 7.31
N VAL A 167 9.01 -7.80 6.22
CA VAL A 167 7.87 -7.48 5.35
C VAL A 167 7.36 -8.73 4.65
N LYS A 168 8.25 -9.59 4.13
CA LYS A 168 7.87 -10.85 3.49
C LYS A 168 7.10 -11.76 4.45
N ASN A 169 7.63 -11.96 5.67
CA ASN A 169 6.99 -12.79 6.68
C ASN A 169 5.63 -12.24 7.10
N TYR A 170 5.54 -10.92 7.26
CA TYR A 170 4.26 -10.28 7.57
C TYR A 170 3.24 -10.47 6.44
N LEU A 171 3.64 -10.22 5.19
CA LEU A 171 2.75 -10.38 4.04
C LEU A 171 2.30 -11.82 3.87
N ALA A 172 3.21 -12.78 4.05
CA ALA A 172 2.87 -14.19 4.03
C ALA A 172 1.73 -14.49 5.01
N GLY A 173 1.87 -14.14 6.28
CA GLY A 173 0.83 -14.39 7.28
C GLY A 173 -0.42 -13.52 7.13
N ALA A 174 -0.30 -12.31 6.60
CA ALA A 174 -1.45 -11.42 6.42
C ALA A 174 -2.30 -11.77 5.19
N LEU A 175 -1.70 -12.41 4.18
CA LEU A 175 -2.37 -12.79 2.95
C LEU A 175 -2.90 -14.23 2.98
N ASP A 176 -2.58 -15.00 4.03
CA ASP A 176 -3.22 -16.28 4.34
C ASP A 176 -4.64 -16.07 4.89
#